data_a0b4cac85784b6a829de94a11286a201
#
_entry.id   a0b4cac85784b6a829de94a11286a201
#
_cell.length_a   1.000
_cell.length_b   1.000
_cell.length_c   1.000
_cell.angle_alpha   90.00
_cell.angle_beta   90.00
_cell.angle_gamma   90.00
#
_symmetry.space_group_name_H-M   'P 1'
#
loop_
_entity.id
_entity.type
_entity.pdbx_description
1 polymer ?
#
loop_
_entity_poly.entity_id
_entity_poly.type
_entity_poly.pdbx_seq_one_letter_code
_entity_poly.pdbx_strand_id
1 'polypeptide(L)'
;MEIILNDKEFELPKRTPKIAKLFDDFNATFGEGDVKVHNSAMKVLEATIGREGIKDVFGTADSEQISVVESAIAVKEIDDVYMAPLTEYMMRKEAAEMDRPAFTAANELLRNVANLSELK
;
A
#
# COMPACT_ATOMS: atom_id res chain seq x y z
N MET A 1 -6.89 2.01 12.36
CA MET A 1 -6.18 2.78 11.29
C MET A 1 -7.23 3.41 10.40
N GLU A 2 -7.14 4.70 10.21
CA GLU A 2 -8.17 5.45 9.50
C GLU A 2 -7.67 5.96 8.17
N ILE A 3 -8.60 6.13 7.22
CA ILE A 3 -8.29 6.68 5.91
C ILE A 3 -9.43 7.62 5.51
N ILE A 4 -9.07 8.64 4.72
CA ILE A 4 -10.05 9.55 4.12
C ILE A 4 -10.03 9.33 2.61
N LEU A 5 -11.18 8.96 2.05
CA LEU A 5 -11.34 8.77 0.62
C LEU A 5 -12.51 9.63 0.16
N ASN A 6 -12.25 10.52 -0.81
CA ASN A 6 -13.28 11.41 -1.36
C ASN A 6 -14.05 12.14 -0.24
N ASP A 7 -13.29 12.70 0.72
CA ASP A 7 -13.81 13.47 1.87
C ASP A 7 -14.63 12.63 2.84
N LYS A 8 -14.60 11.31 2.74
CA LYS A 8 -15.27 10.39 3.66
C LYS A 8 -14.23 9.65 4.48
N GLU A 9 -14.51 9.50 5.77
CA GLU A 9 -13.59 8.87 6.71
C GLU A 9 -14.00 7.42 6.96
N PHE A 10 -13.03 6.51 6.94
CA PHE A 10 -13.29 5.09 7.15
C PHE A 10 -12.27 4.50 8.12
N GLU A 11 -12.73 3.56 8.93
CA GLU A 11 -11.86 2.77 9.79
C GLU A 11 -11.46 1.51 9.03
N LEU A 12 -10.15 1.33 8.80
CA LEU A 12 -9.66 0.15 8.09
C LEU A 12 -9.50 -1.02 9.04
N PRO A 13 -9.89 -2.23 8.62
CA PRO A 13 -9.64 -3.42 9.42
C PRO A 13 -8.14 -3.71 9.50
N LYS A 14 -7.75 -4.57 10.46
CA LYS A 14 -6.37 -5.00 10.57
C LYS A 14 -5.94 -5.71 9.28
N ARG A 15 -4.72 -5.40 8.81
CA ARG A 15 -4.18 -6.04 7.61
C ARG A 15 -3.70 -7.45 7.96
N THR A 16 -4.63 -8.39 7.94
CA THR A 16 -4.33 -9.80 8.15
C THR A 16 -3.77 -10.41 6.87
N PRO A 17 -3.19 -11.63 6.92
CA PRO A 17 -2.75 -12.28 5.69
C PRO A 17 -3.85 -12.43 4.64
N LYS A 18 -5.10 -12.61 5.07
CA LYS A 18 -6.22 -12.70 4.14
C LYS A 18 -6.40 -11.41 3.34
N ILE A 19 -6.33 -10.27 4.01
CA ILE A 19 -6.45 -8.98 3.35
C ILE A 19 -5.21 -8.69 2.51
N ALA A 20 -4.02 -8.98 3.04
CA ALA A 20 -2.78 -8.78 2.29
C ALA A 20 -2.79 -9.54 0.96
N LYS A 21 -3.34 -10.77 0.96
CA LYS A 21 -3.43 -11.55 -0.26
C LYS A 21 -4.29 -10.86 -1.33
N LEU A 22 -5.34 -10.17 -0.90
CA LEU A 22 -6.19 -9.45 -1.86
C LEU A 22 -5.42 -8.34 -2.56
N PHE A 23 -4.52 -7.65 -1.84
CA PHE A 23 -3.66 -6.64 -2.46
C PHE A 23 -2.66 -7.30 -3.41
N ASP A 24 -2.08 -8.43 -3.02
CA ASP A 24 -1.17 -9.16 -3.90
C ASP A 24 -1.87 -9.60 -5.19
N ASP A 25 -3.10 -10.12 -5.07
CA ASP A 25 -3.89 -10.52 -6.22
C ASP A 25 -4.18 -9.31 -7.13
N PHE A 26 -4.51 -8.17 -6.53
CA PHE A 26 -4.74 -6.94 -7.27
C PHE A 26 -3.50 -6.54 -8.06
N ASN A 27 -2.35 -6.52 -7.41
CA ASN A 27 -1.09 -6.15 -8.07
C ASN A 27 -0.76 -7.12 -9.20
N ALA A 28 -1.09 -8.40 -9.05
CA ALA A 28 -0.81 -9.40 -10.07
C ALA A 28 -1.68 -9.25 -11.31
N THR A 29 -2.79 -8.50 -11.24
CA THR A 29 -3.67 -8.33 -12.40
C THR A 29 -3.21 -7.23 -13.35
N PHE A 30 -2.25 -6.40 -12.96
CA PHE A 30 -1.75 -5.36 -13.85
C PHE A 30 -1.10 -6.01 -15.07
N GLY A 31 -1.53 -5.56 -16.26
CA GLY A 31 -1.08 -6.15 -17.51
C GLY A 31 -1.99 -7.24 -18.04
N GLU A 32 -3.01 -7.65 -17.26
CA GLU A 32 -3.92 -8.72 -17.68
C GLU A 32 -5.28 -8.19 -18.18
N GLY A 33 -5.41 -6.86 -18.25
CA GLY A 33 -6.62 -6.23 -18.78
C GLY A 33 -7.43 -5.55 -17.70
N ASP A 34 -8.18 -4.52 -18.12
CA ASP A 34 -8.90 -3.63 -17.20
C ASP A 34 -9.95 -4.36 -16.38
N VAL A 35 -10.63 -5.36 -16.96
CA VAL A 35 -11.69 -6.06 -16.24
C VAL A 35 -11.12 -6.82 -15.06
N LYS A 36 -9.99 -7.49 -15.24
CA LYS A 36 -9.37 -8.22 -14.13
C LYS A 36 -8.87 -7.27 -13.04
N VAL A 37 -8.27 -6.16 -13.43
CA VAL A 37 -7.83 -5.14 -12.47
C VAL A 37 -9.02 -4.63 -11.68
N HIS A 38 -10.12 -4.31 -12.36
CA HIS A 38 -11.32 -3.77 -11.71
C HIS A 38 -11.93 -4.79 -10.74
N ASN A 39 -12.06 -6.04 -11.16
CA ASN A 39 -12.63 -7.07 -10.30
C ASN A 39 -11.80 -7.28 -9.04
N SER A 40 -10.47 -7.30 -9.17
CA SER A 40 -9.59 -7.42 -8.01
C SER A 40 -9.67 -6.19 -7.11
N ALA A 41 -9.76 -4.99 -7.71
CA ALA A 41 -9.91 -3.76 -6.94
C ALA A 41 -11.18 -3.79 -6.11
N MET A 42 -12.30 -4.22 -6.71
CA MET A 42 -13.56 -4.27 -5.98
C MET A 42 -13.51 -5.24 -4.81
N LYS A 43 -12.78 -6.37 -4.95
CA LYS A 43 -12.61 -7.31 -3.82
C LYS A 43 -11.86 -6.66 -2.67
N VAL A 44 -10.79 -5.89 -2.97
CA VAL A 44 -10.05 -5.16 -1.94
C VAL A 44 -10.96 -4.15 -1.26
N LEU A 45 -11.71 -3.38 -2.04
CA LEU A 45 -12.58 -2.34 -1.49
C LEU A 45 -13.66 -2.94 -0.59
N GLU A 46 -14.27 -4.05 -0.99
CA GLU A 46 -15.28 -4.69 -0.15
C GLU A 46 -14.69 -5.19 1.17
N ALA A 47 -13.46 -5.72 1.13
CA ALA A 47 -12.82 -6.24 2.33
C ALA A 47 -12.35 -5.14 3.28
N THR A 48 -12.14 -3.93 2.77
CA THR A 48 -11.57 -2.84 3.58
C THR A 48 -12.60 -1.82 4.01
N ILE A 49 -13.32 -1.19 3.08
CA ILE A 49 -14.31 -0.16 3.45
C ILE A 49 -15.74 -0.67 3.36
N GLY A 50 -15.94 -1.88 2.82
CA GLY A 50 -17.26 -2.49 2.76
C GLY A 50 -18.13 -1.91 1.66
N ARG A 51 -19.27 -2.55 1.44
CA ARG A 51 -20.20 -2.13 0.39
C ARG A 51 -20.74 -0.72 0.63
N GLU A 52 -21.06 -0.40 1.89
CA GLU A 52 -21.54 0.95 2.23
C GLU A 52 -20.45 1.99 1.98
N GLY A 53 -19.21 1.67 2.33
CA GLY A 53 -18.10 2.58 2.06
C GLY A 53 -17.90 2.81 0.59
N ILE A 54 -18.02 1.76 -0.22
CA ILE A 54 -17.92 1.89 -1.68
C ILE A 54 -18.98 2.85 -2.19
N LYS A 55 -20.22 2.69 -1.71
CA LYS A 55 -21.32 3.56 -2.11
C LYS A 55 -21.02 5.02 -1.72
N ASP A 56 -20.47 5.22 -0.51
CA ASP A 56 -20.15 6.57 -0.05
C ASP A 56 -19.07 7.23 -0.90
N VAL A 57 -18.07 6.46 -1.32
CA VAL A 57 -16.94 7.00 -2.08
C VAL A 57 -17.32 7.25 -3.53
N PHE A 58 -17.99 6.30 -4.16
CA PHE A 58 -18.23 6.32 -5.60
C PHE A 58 -19.66 6.73 -6.00
N GLY A 59 -20.56 6.90 -5.03
CA GLY A 59 -21.94 7.22 -5.29
C GLY A 59 -22.80 6.02 -5.64
N THR A 60 -22.21 4.84 -5.77
CA THR A 60 -22.90 3.60 -6.06
C THR A 60 -22.06 2.43 -5.57
N ALA A 61 -22.71 1.32 -5.24
CA ALA A 61 -22.01 0.08 -4.93
C ALA A 61 -22.00 -0.88 -6.12
N ASP A 62 -22.55 -0.46 -7.26
CA ASP A 62 -22.62 -1.29 -8.46
C ASP A 62 -21.28 -1.22 -9.19
N SER A 63 -20.54 -2.33 -9.18
CA SER A 63 -19.23 -2.44 -9.81
C SER A 63 -19.26 -2.00 -11.28
N GLU A 64 -20.37 -2.24 -11.98
CA GLU A 64 -20.49 -1.89 -13.39
C GLU A 64 -20.57 -0.39 -13.62
N GLN A 65 -20.83 0.39 -12.58
CA GLN A 65 -20.95 1.84 -12.67
C GLN A 65 -19.74 2.57 -12.10
N ILE A 66 -18.73 1.84 -11.63
CA ILE A 66 -17.56 2.42 -11.00
C ILE A 66 -16.38 2.39 -11.99
N SER A 67 -15.68 3.51 -12.13
CA SER A 67 -14.53 3.62 -13.03
C SER A 67 -13.43 2.65 -12.63
N VAL A 68 -12.87 1.95 -13.62
CA VAL A 68 -11.72 1.06 -13.41
C VAL A 68 -10.56 1.85 -12.79
N VAL A 69 -10.26 3.03 -13.34
CA VAL A 69 -9.13 3.83 -12.89
C VAL A 69 -9.37 4.32 -11.46
N GLU A 70 -10.57 4.80 -11.16
CA GLU A 70 -10.87 5.33 -9.83
C GLU A 70 -10.84 4.23 -8.78
N SER A 71 -11.33 3.04 -9.10
CA SER A 71 -11.27 1.93 -8.16
C SER A 71 -9.82 1.52 -7.88
N ALA A 72 -8.98 1.51 -8.91
CA ALA A 72 -7.56 1.16 -8.74
C ALA A 72 -6.83 2.21 -7.90
N ILE A 73 -7.12 3.49 -8.12
CA ILE A 73 -6.52 4.57 -7.32
C ILE A 73 -6.91 4.42 -5.86
N ALA A 74 -8.18 4.13 -5.59
CA ALA A 74 -8.64 3.97 -4.20
C ALA A 74 -7.91 2.82 -3.51
N VAL A 75 -7.69 1.70 -4.22
CA VAL A 75 -6.95 0.57 -3.66
C VAL A 75 -5.51 0.98 -3.33
N LYS A 76 -4.87 1.73 -4.22
CA LYS A 76 -3.50 2.20 -3.97
C LYS A 76 -3.43 3.13 -2.77
N GLU A 77 -4.41 4.02 -2.61
CA GLU A 77 -4.45 4.91 -1.47
C GLU A 77 -4.59 4.14 -0.16
N ILE A 78 -5.44 3.11 -0.16
CA ILE A 78 -5.62 2.27 1.03
C ILE A 78 -4.32 1.52 1.33
N ASP A 79 -3.68 0.98 0.32
CA ASP A 79 -2.41 0.26 0.49
C ASP A 79 -1.34 1.17 1.09
N ASP A 80 -1.25 2.41 0.61
CA ASP A 80 -0.29 3.38 1.12
C ASP A 80 -0.51 3.66 2.61
N VAL A 81 -1.77 3.80 3.04
CA VAL A 81 -2.08 4.01 4.45
C VAL A 81 -1.65 2.80 5.29
N TYR A 82 -1.95 1.59 4.82
CA TYR A 82 -1.55 0.38 5.53
C TYR A 82 -0.04 0.27 5.66
N MET A 83 0.69 0.65 4.63
CA MET A 83 2.13 0.46 4.60
C MET A 83 2.92 1.60 5.23
N ALA A 84 2.26 2.73 5.53
CA ALA A 84 2.94 3.89 6.09
C ALA A 84 3.71 3.59 7.37
N PRO A 85 3.15 2.87 8.37
CA PRO A 85 3.92 2.58 9.58
C PRO A 85 5.19 1.77 9.32
N LEU A 86 5.13 0.81 8.40
CA LEU A 86 6.30 0.01 8.06
C LEU A 86 7.34 0.86 7.35
N THR A 87 6.90 1.70 6.41
CA THR A 87 7.78 2.60 5.69
C THR A 87 8.49 3.55 6.65
N GLU A 88 7.76 4.12 7.60
CA GLU A 88 8.34 5.00 8.61
C GLU A 88 9.35 4.28 9.48
N TYR A 89 9.03 3.07 9.90
CA TYR A 89 9.95 2.26 10.69
C TYR A 89 11.25 2.02 9.94
N MET A 90 11.15 1.64 8.66
CA MET A 90 12.34 1.36 7.86
C MET A 90 13.17 2.61 7.63
N MET A 91 12.52 3.75 7.43
CA MET A 91 13.23 5.01 7.25
C MET A 91 13.96 5.43 8.53
N ARG A 92 13.32 5.26 9.69
CA ARG A 92 13.97 5.56 10.97
C ARG A 92 15.14 4.65 11.22
N LYS A 93 15.02 3.38 10.87
CA LYS A 93 16.11 2.43 11.06
C LYS A 93 17.29 2.78 10.17
N GLU A 94 17.03 3.14 8.93
CA GLU A 94 18.09 3.58 8.02
C GLU A 94 18.79 4.81 8.56
N ALA A 95 18.04 5.81 9.02
CA ALA A 95 18.62 7.02 9.57
C ALA A 95 19.48 6.73 10.79
N ALA A 96 19.01 5.83 11.67
CA ALA A 96 19.77 5.45 12.85
C ALA A 96 21.07 4.75 12.47
N GLU A 97 21.03 3.92 11.44
CA GLU A 97 22.23 3.23 10.96
C GLU A 97 23.21 4.21 10.32
N MET A 98 22.70 5.19 9.59
CA MET A 98 23.55 6.20 8.97
C MET A 98 24.24 7.11 9.99
N ASP A 99 23.60 7.29 11.14
CA ASP A 99 24.16 8.11 12.21
C ASP A 99 25.20 7.40 13.05
N ARG A 100 25.38 6.09 12.87
CA ARG A 100 26.39 5.34 13.62
C ARG A 100 27.77 5.70 13.08
N PRO A 101 28.73 5.97 13.99
CA PRO A 101 30.09 6.16 13.52
C PRO A 101 30.58 4.85 12.95
N ALA A 102 31.05 4.93 11.85
CA ALA A 102 31.51 3.85 11.03
C ALA A 102 31.60 2.51 11.68
N PHE A 103 31.26 2.24 11.61
CA PHE A 103 31.07 1.35 11.64
C PHE A 103 30.88 0.85 10.84
N THR A 104 31.11 1.23 10.85
CA THR A 104 30.85 1.17 10.31
C THR A 104 30.85 1.06 9.25
N ALA A 105 31.58 1.27 9.30
CA ALA A 105 31.44 1.47 8.31
C ALA A 105 31.39 0.83 7.40
N ALA A 106 31.72 0.53 7.65
CA ALA A 106 31.42 0.22 6.98
C ALA A 106 30.83 -0.46 6.64
N ASN A 107 30.85 -0.85 7.10
CA ASN A 107 30.03 -0.99 7.10
C ASN A 107 29.48 -1.17 6.41
N GLU A 108 29.93 -1.21 6.40
CA GLU A 108 29.37 -0.76 6.20
C GLU A 108 29.12 -0.84 5.03
N LEU A 109 29.95 -0.98 4.94
CA LEU A 109 29.67 -0.45 4.19
C LEU A 109 29.29 -1.08 3.41
N LEU A 110 29.68 -1.33 3.36
CA LEU A 110 29.19 -1.18 3.18
C LEU A 110 28.64 -1.78 2.58
N ARG A 111 29.02 -2.08 2.68
CA ARG A 111 28.47 -1.99 2.71
C ARG A 111 28.09 -2.01 1.91
N ASN A 112 28.88 -2.45 2.01
CA ASN A 112 28.50 -1.76 1.74
C ASN A 112 28.20 -1.93 0.93
N VAL A 113 28.99 -2.00 0.74
CA VAL A 113 28.81 -1.28 0.54
C VAL A 113 28.56 -1.53 0.16
N ALA A 114 29.24 -1.67 -0.14
CA ALA A 114 29.00 -1.06 0.03
C ALA A 114 28.71 -1.12 -0.33
N ASN A 115 29.04 -1.31 -0.37
CA ASN A 115 28.79 -0.53 -0.14
C ASN A 115 28.68 -0.43 -0.62
N LEU A 116 29.08 -0.41 -0.91
CA LEU A 116 29.09 0.55 -0.67
C LEU A 116 29.18 0.69 -1.08
N SER A 117 30.27 0.69 -1.37
CA SER A 117 30.33 1.59 -1.10
C SER A 117 30.23 1.72 -1.11
N GLU A 118 30.64 1.80 -1.12
CA GLU A 118 30.57 2.63 -0.45
C GLU A 118 30.42 2.91 -0.29
N LEU A 119 31.01 2.59 -0.46
CA LEU A 119 30.88 3.36 0.36
C LEU A 119 30.85 3.56 0.15
N LYS A 120 31.13 3.86 -0.11
CA LYS A 120 31.11 4.55 0.41
C LYS A 120 30.80 4.78 0.51
#